data_7471c38e873719860560410245347fd0
#
_entry.id   7471c38e873719860560410245347fd0
#
_cell.length_a   1.000
_cell.length_b   1.000
_cell.length_c   1.000
_cell.angle_alpha   90.00
_cell.angle_beta   90.00
_cell.angle_gamma   90.00
#
_symmetry.space_group_name_H-M   'P 1'
#
loop_
_entity.id
_entity.type
_entity.pdbx_description
1 polymer ?
#
loop_
_entity_poly.entity_id
_entity_poly.type
_entity_poly.pdbx_seq_one_letter_code
_entity_poly.pdbx_strand_id
1 'polypeptide(L)'
;FVAIQDRRGDPGLRLNVDHFNFFEFVPLESINDPDPPAFTCEEVEKGQRYVVVLSTCAGLWRYVLGDVVEFDTVPDKLASLGGGGGDGPCRLRIVGRHRHFINAFGENLIVEHIENAVAEAARAAGVVVGEFTAAPVYPEGERRAGLELAVEGLPAEAVGAFAVAFDESLKRQNVDYTTKRTDGVGMAEPTITPLPPGTFHRWLESRGKLGGQHKCPRCANGRELIEQVRAAAGLR
;
A
#
# COMPACT_ATOMS: atom_id res chain seq x y z
N PHE A 1 -16.98 13.70 0.39
CA PHE A 1 -15.54 13.85 0.08
C PHE A 1 -14.76 14.03 1.39
N VAL A 2 -13.68 13.26 1.57
CA VAL A 2 -12.79 13.39 2.74
C VAL A 2 -11.87 14.60 2.56
N ALA A 3 -11.31 14.75 1.37
CA ALA A 3 -10.40 15.84 1.04
C ALA A 3 -10.57 16.27 -0.43
N ILE A 4 -10.15 17.47 -0.77
CA ILE A 4 -10.25 18.04 -2.12
C ILE A 4 -8.93 18.67 -2.55
N GLN A 5 -8.67 18.63 -3.86
CA GLN A 5 -7.60 19.41 -4.47
C GLN A 5 -8.08 20.84 -4.71
N ASP A 6 -7.52 21.79 -3.96
CA ASP A 6 -7.89 23.20 -4.00
C ASP A 6 -6.76 24.14 -4.48
N ARG A 7 -5.56 23.58 -4.75
CA ARG A 7 -4.38 24.34 -5.19
C ARG A 7 -3.72 23.69 -6.39
N ARG A 8 -3.56 24.43 -7.46
CA ARG A 8 -2.83 23.97 -8.66
C ARG A 8 -1.35 23.79 -8.36
N GLY A 9 -0.79 22.62 -8.70
CA GLY A 9 0.63 22.31 -8.51
C GLY A 9 1.02 21.86 -7.10
N ASP A 10 0.08 21.81 -6.16
CA ASP A 10 0.28 21.25 -4.83
C ASP A 10 -0.25 19.80 -4.82
N PRO A 11 0.55 18.76 -4.52
CA PRO A 11 0.07 17.38 -4.49
C PRO A 11 -0.83 17.08 -3.27
N GLY A 12 -0.79 17.93 -2.24
CA GLY A 12 -1.58 17.77 -1.03
C GLY A 12 -3.04 18.12 -1.23
N LEU A 13 -3.93 17.28 -0.73
CA LEU A 13 -5.37 17.49 -0.69
C LEU A 13 -5.75 18.19 0.62
N ARG A 14 -6.58 19.22 0.55
CA ARG A 14 -7.13 19.87 1.76
C ARG A 14 -8.19 18.97 2.39
N LEU A 15 -8.02 18.63 3.68
CA LEU A 15 -9.01 17.91 4.47
C LEU A 15 -10.29 18.76 4.65
N ASN A 16 -11.46 18.15 4.43
CA ASN A 16 -12.76 18.80 4.60
C ASN A 16 -13.30 18.57 6.02
N VAL A 17 -12.99 19.46 6.94
CA VAL A 17 -13.41 19.37 8.34
C VAL A 17 -14.79 19.98 8.63
N ASP A 18 -15.38 20.68 7.67
CA ASP A 18 -16.59 21.50 7.79
C ASP A 18 -17.85 20.87 7.17
N HIS A 19 -17.80 19.58 6.77
CA HIS A 19 -18.90 18.88 6.10
C HIS A 19 -19.63 17.86 7.00
N PHE A 20 -19.75 18.14 8.29
CA PHE A 20 -20.45 17.29 9.27
C PHE A 20 -19.92 15.86 9.35
N ASN A 21 -18.66 15.64 8.98
CA ASN A 21 -17.94 14.41 9.17
C ASN A 21 -16.88 14.61 10.26
N PHE A 22 -16.78 13.64 11.16
CA PHE A 22 -15.72 13.61 12.15
C PHE A 22 -14.67 12.61 11.68
N PHE A 23 -13.41 13.04 11.62
CA PHE A 23 -12.29 12.24 11.18
C PHE A 23 -11.39 11.89 12.35
N GLU A 24 -11.02 10.61 12.41
CA GLU A 24 -9.98 10.08 13.28
C GLU A 24 -8.88 9.47 12.41
N PHE A 25 -7.66 9.56 12.87
CA PHE A 25 -6.47 9.08 12.19
C PHE A 25 -5.75 8.09 13.10
N VAL A 26 -5.77 6.81 12.71
CA VAL A 26 -5.12 5.72 13.44
C VAL A 26 -3.75 5.47 12.81
N PRO A 27 -2.63 5.48 13.57
CA PRO A 27 -1.31 5.14 13.01
C PRO A 27 -1.35 3.81 12.29
N LEU A 28 -0.70 3.74 11.13
CA LEU A 28 -0.73 2.54 10.28
C LEU A 28 -0.20 1.31 11.00
N GLU A 29 0.82 1.47 11.82
CA GLU A 29 1.42 0.40 12.63
C GLU A 29 0.46 -0.18 13.67
N SER A 30 -0.47 0.64 14.19
CA SER A 30 -1.39 0.26 15.28
C SER A 30 -2.77 -0.17 14.80
N ILE A 31 -3.08 -0.10 13.51
CA ILE A 31 -4.45 -0.33 12.99
C ILE A 31 -5.02 -1.71 13.33
N ASN A 32 -4.17 -2.70 13.56
CA ASN A 32 -4.56 -4.06 13.90
C ASN A 32 -4.53 -4.34 15.42
N ASP A 33 -4.16 -3.36 16.25
CA ASP A 33 -4.17 -3.51 17.69
C ASP A 33 -5.62 -3.63 18.20
N PRO A 34 -5.86 -4.31 19.32
CA PRO A 34 -7.23 -4.44 19.89
C PRO A 34 -7.85 -3.09 20.27
N ASP A 35 -7.03 -2.12 20.67
CA ASP A 35 -7.44 -0.75 21.06
C ASP A 35 -6.41 0.24 20.51
N PRO A 36 -6.46 0.54 19.20
CA PRO A 36 -5.47 1.41 18.58
C PRO A 36 -5.69 2.87 18.98
N PRO A 37 -4.61 3.65 19.19
CA PRO A 37 -4.74 5.09 19.41
C PRO A 37 -5.36 5.75 18.18
N ALA A 38 -6.20 6.77 18.41
CA ALA A 38 -6.83 7.53 17.35
C ALA A 38 -6.65 9.03 17.62
N PHE A 39 -6.26 9.76 16.60
CA PHE A 39 -5.91 11.18 16.68
C PHE A 39 -6.88 12.00 15.82
N THR A 40 -7.14 13.23 16.24
CA THR A 40 -7.78 14.25 15.40
C THR A 40 -6.75 14.88 14.46
N CYS A 41 -7.21 15.67 13.48
CA CYS A 41 -6.28 16.34 12.57
C CYS A 41 -5.38 17.41 13.22
N GLU A 42 -5.66 17.77 14.47
CA GLU A 42 -4.80 18.69 15.26
C GLU A 42 -3.70 17.95 16.05
N GLU A 43 -3.82 16.63 16.16
CA GLU A 43 -2.92 15.78 16.97
C GLU A 43 -1.97 14.95 16.12
N VAL A 44 -2.23 14.85 14.82
CA VAL A 44 -1.38 14.08 13.88
C VAL A 44 0.00 14.73 13.71
N GLU A 45 0.95 13.91 13.32
CA GLU A 45 2.32 14.34 13.01
C GLU A 45 2.58 14.35 11.51
N LYS A 46 3.30 15.38 11.05
CA LYS A 46 3.71 15.49 9.66
C LYS A 46 4.66 14.35 9.27
N GLY A 47 4.42 13.74 8.10
CA GLY A 47 5.24 12.65 7.58
C GLY A 47 4.92 11.27 8.19
N GLN A 48 4.06 11.20 9.22
CA GLN A 48 3.58 9.92 9.73
C GLN A 48 2.36 9.43 8.93
N ARG A 49 2.22 8.11 8.82
CA ARG A 49 1.14 7.46 8.08
C ARG A 49 -0.01 7.06 8.98
N TYR A 50 -1.22 7.38 8.55
CA TYR A 50 -2.45 7.10 9.29
C TYR A 50 -3.50 6.45 8.40
N VAL A 51 -4.30 5.57 8.99
CA VAL A 51 -5.53 5.05 8.39
C VAL A 51 -6.68 5.98 8.75
N VAL A 52 -7.46 6.38 7.75
CA VAL A 52 -8.60 7.26 7.96
C VAL A 52 -9.79 6.47 8.51
N VAL A 53 -10.31 6.94 9.62
CA VAL A 53 -11.56 6.50 10.24
C VAL A 53 -12.54 7.67 10.25
N LEU A 54 -13.78 7.42 9.91
CA LEU A 54 -14.75 8.49 9.84
C LEU A 54 -16.08 8.15 10.51
N SER A 55 -16.67 9.16 11.16
CA SER A 55 -18.03 9.16 11.63
C SER A 55 -18.84 10.22 10.87
N THR A 56 -20.08 9.88 10.47
CA THR A 56 -20.93 10.76 9.67
C THR A 56 -22.29 10.98 10.32
N CYS A 57 -22.92 12.09 10.06
CA CYS A 57 -24.31 12.36 10.47
C CYS A 57 -25.33 11.41 9.82
N ALA A 58 -24.95 10.68 8.76
CA ALA A 58 -25.78 9.67 8.09
C ALA A 58 -25.74 8.29 8.78
N GLY A 59 -25.09 8.16 9.94
CA GLY A 59 -25.14 6.95 10.77
C GLY A 59 -23.95 6.00 10.62
N LEU A 60 -22.88 6.36 9.91
CA LEU A 60 -21.61 5.64 10.01
C LEU A 60 -20.89 6.08 11.29
N TRP A 61 -20.53 5.12 12.12
CA TRP A 61 -19.77 5.36 13.34
C TRP A 61 -18.43 4.66 13.28
N ARG A 62 -17.34 5.42 13.43
CA ARG A 62 -15.95 4.95 13.40
C ARG A 62 -15.68 3.96 12.26
N TYR A 63 -16.18 4.30 11.08
CA TYR A 63 -16.00 3.47 9.89
C TYR A 63 -14.56 3.58 9.40
N VAL A 64 -13.85 2.46 9.38
CA VAL A 64 -12.49 2.39 8.84
C VAL A 64 -12.57 2.46 7.31
N LEU A 65 -12.30 3.65 6.76
CA LEU A 65 -12.33 3.90 5.30
C LEU A 65 -11.27 3.06 4.58
N GLY A 66 -10.14 2.88 5.24
CA GLY A 66 -9.07 2.01 4.79
C GLY A 66 -8.03 2.71 3.92
N ASP A 67 -8.23 3.96 3.56
CA ASP A 67 -7.18 4.75 2.90
C ASP A 67 -6.11 5.14 3.92
N VAL A 68 -4.85 5.00 3.50
CA VAL A 68 -3.68 5.44 4.25
C VAL A 68 -3.28 6.81 3.75
N VAL A 69 -3.13 7.73 4.68
CA VAL A 69 -2.78 9.12 4.39
C VAL A 69 -1.51 9.54 5.12
N GLU A 70 -0.81 10.50 4.56
CA GLU A 70 0.33 11.18 5.17
C GLU A 70 0.07 12.68 5.12
N PHE A 71 0.32 13.39 6.24
CA PHE A 71 0.07 14.82 6.34
C PHE A 71 1.27 15.63 5.85
N ASP A 72 1.03 16.52 4.90
CA ASP A 72 2.01 17.50 4.41
C ASP A 72 2.00 18.77 5.26
N THR A 73 0.81 19.16 5.72
CA THR A 73 0.59 20.34 6.57
C THR A 73 -0.36 19.99 7.70
N VAL A 74 0.03 20.37 8.92
CA VAL A 74 -0.79 20.25 10.14
C VAL A 74 -0.95 21.64 10.71
N PRO A 75 -2.15 22.06 11.19
CA PRO A 75 -2.34 23.34 11.83
C PRO A 75 -1.41 23.49 13.04
N ASP A 76 -0.83 24.67 13.21
CA ASP A 76 -0.10 24.98 14.44
C ASP A 76 -1.09 25.03 15.61
N LYS A 77 -0.85 24.23 16.66
CA LYS A 77 -1.67 24.20 17.88
C LYS A 77 -1.78 25.59 18.54
N LEU A 78 -0.80 26.47 18.34
CA LEU A 78 -0.84 27.84 18.83
C LEU A 78 -1.75 28.76 18.01
N ALA A 79 -1.95 28.48 16.74
CA ALA A 79 -2.81 29.30 15.85
C ALA A 79 -4.29 29.17 16.23
N SER A 80 -4.73 28.02 16.73
CA SER A 80 -6.09 27.78 17.25
C SER A 80 -6.40 28.62 18.50
N LEU A 81 -5.40 29.15 19.16
CA LEU A 81 -5.53 30.01 20.36
C LEU A 81 -5.42 31.52 20.06
N GLY A 82 -5.48 31.91 18.78
CA GLY A 82 -5.51 33.32 18.36
C GLY A 82 -4.15 33.96 18.07
N GLY A 83 -3.09 33.18 18.01
CA GLY A 83 -1.76 33.61 17.53
C GLY A 83 -1.67 33.41 16.01
N GLY A 84 -1.73 34.48 15.22
CA GLY A 84 -1.64 34.41 13.76
C GLY A 84 -0.29 33.83 13.31
N GLY A 85 -0.35 32.76 12.48
CA GLY A 85 0.83 32.18 11.85
C GLY A 85 0.82 30.69 11.61
N GLY A 86 -0.32 30.01 11.65
CA GLY A 86 -0.38 28.57 11.33
C GLY A 86 -0.17 28.28 9.84
N ASP A 87 0.44 27.14 9.53
CA ASP A 87 0.74 26.65 8.17
C ASP A 87 -0.52 26.41 7.30
N GLY A 88 -1.70 26.89 7.70
CA GLY A 88 -2.97 26.76 6.98
C GLY A 88 -3.73 25.48 7.32
N PRO A 89 -4.72 25.08 6.49
CA PRO A 89 -5.54 23.91 6.75
C PRO A 89 -4.72 22.62 6.65
N CYS A 90 -5.18 21.57 7.34
CA CYS A 90 -4.64 20.23 7.18
C CYS A 90 -4.61 19.82 5.70
N ARG A 91 -3.46 19.43 5.22
CA ARG A 91 -3.26 18.89 3.88
C ARG A 91 -2.65 17.50 3.99
N LEU A 92 -3.18 16.58 3.21
CA LEU A 92 -2.75 15.20 3.24
C LEU A 92 -2.58 14.65 1.82
N ARG A 93 -1.79 13.60 1.69
CA ARG A 93 -1.70 12.77 0.49
C ARG A 93 -2.22 11.37 0.79
N ILE A 94 -2.91 10.77 -0.18
CA ILE A 94 -3.27 9.36 -0.12
C ILE A 94 -2.05 8.57 -0.60
N VAL A 95 -1.50 7.74 0.29
CA VAL A 95 -0.29 6.95 0.02
C VAL A 95 -0.58 5.46 -0.15
N GLY A 96 -1.83 5.03 0.05
CA GLY A 96 -2.22 3.64 -0.17
C GLY A 96 -3.51 3.26 0.57
N ARG A 97 -3.66 1.96 0.81
CA ARG A 97 -4.76 1.39 1.61
C ARG A 97 -4.22 0.39 2.63
N HIS A 98 -4.73 0.45 3.88
CA HIS A 98 -4.21 -0.39 4.97
C HIS A 98 -4.40 -1.90 4.75
N ARG A 99 -5.40 -2.31 3.96
CA ARG A 99 -5.61 -3.71 3.57
C ARG A 99 -4.80 -4.14 2.35
N HIS A 100 -4.13 -3.20 1.70
CA HIS A 100 -3.28 -3.43 0.55
C HIS A 100 -1.84 -3.01 0.89
N PHE A 101 -1.29 -3.61 1.92
CA PHE A 101 0.11 -3.51 2.30
C PHE A 101 0.61 -4.89 2.73
N ILE A 102 1.90 -5.06 2.80
CA ILE A 102 2.56 -6.27 3.29
C ILE A 102 3.40 -5.88 4.50
N ASN A 103 3.09 -6.47 5.63
CA ASN A 103 3.79 -6.27 6.90
C ASN A 103 3.86 -7.57 7.71
N ALA A 104 4.06 -8.69 7.01
CA ALA A 104 4.09 -10.01 7.65
C ALA A 104 5.32 -10.20 8.56
N PHE A 105 6.39 -9.43 8.32
CA PHE A 105 7.67 -9.52 9.02
C PHE A 105 8.19 -8.15 9.50
N GLY A 106 7.34 -7.12 9.50
CA GLY A 106 7.70 -5.75 9.89
C GLY A 106 8.31 -4.91 8.75
N GLU A 107 8.08 -5.28 7.48
CA GLU A 107 8.62 -4.60 6.29
C GLU A 107 7.79 -3.40 5.82
N ASN A 108 6.54 -3.27 6.24
CA ASN A 108 5.65 -2.13 5.93
C ASN A 108 5.62 -1.72 4.45
N LEU A 109 5.51 -2.69 3.53
CA LEU A 109 5.43 -2.42 2.09
C LEU A 109 4.01 -2.03 1.69
N ILE A 110 3.81 -0.81 1.23
CA ILE A 110 2.54 -0.32 0.67
C ILE A 110 2.48 -0.52 -0.84
N VAL A 111 1.28 -0.40 -1.42
CA VAL A 111 1.04 -0.55 -2.87
C VAL A 111 2.00 0.30 -3.70
N GLU A 112 2.24 1.55 -3.32
CA GLU A 112 3.11 2.48 -4.03
C GLU A 112 4.55 1.94 -4.15
N HIS A 113 5.09 1.34 -3.08
CA HIS A 113 6.43 0.72 -3.12
C HIS A 113 6.46 -0.42 -4.15
N ILE A 114 5.42 -1.27 -4.17
CA ILE A 114 5.35 -2.41 -5.10
C ILE A 114 5.18 -1.92 -6.54
N GLU A 115 4.29 -0.95 -6.80
CA GLU A 115 4.05 -0.40 -8.14
C GLU A 115 5.31 0.26 -8.71
N ASN A 116 5.99 1.09 -7.91
CA ASN A 116 7.25 1.71 -8.30
C ASN A 116 8.32 0.66 -8.59
N ALA A 117 8.47 -0.35 -7.72
CA ALA A 117 9.45 -1.40 -7.90
C ALA A 117 9.19 -2.24 -9.16
N VAL A 118 7.93 -2.57 -9.46
CA VAL A 118 7.56 -3.26 -10.71
C VAL A 118 7.88 -2.40 -11.93
N ALA A 119 7.54 -1.10 -11.90
CA ALA A 119 7.82 -0.20 -13.01
C ALA A 119 9.33 -0.02 -13.27
N GLU A 120 10.13 0.08 -12.21
CA GLU A 120 11.59 0.17 -12.33
C GLU A 120 12.21 -1.14 -12.82
N ALA A 121 11.75 -2.29 -12.28
CA ALA A 121 12.21 -3.61 -12.70
C ALA A 121 11.89 -3.90 -14.18
N ALA A 122 10.68 -3.54 -14.63
CA ALA A 122 10.29 -3.68 -16.04
C ALA A 122 11.18 -2.85 -16.96
N ARG A 123 11.48 -1.60 -16.58
CA ARG A 123 12.40 -0.74 -17.34
C ARG A 123 13.83 -1.30 -17.37
N ALA A 124 14.34 -1.77 -16.22
CA ALA A 124 15.68 -2.33 -16.13
C ALA A 124 15.85 -3.62 -16.93
N ALA A 125 14.80 -4.46 -16.96
CA ALA A 125 14.78 -5.69 -17.74
C ALA A 125 14.42 -5.49 -19.23
N GLY A 126 14.04 -4.27 -19.64
CA GLY A 126 13.64 -3.97 -21.01
C GLY A 126 12.34 -4.65 -21.45
N VAL A 127 11.41 -4.88 -20.52
CA VAL A 127 10.16 -5.62 -20.76
C VAL A 127 8.93 -4.78 -20.43
N VAL A 128 7.79 -5.16 -21.01
CA VAL A 128 6.47 -4.67 -20.63
C VAL A 128 5.75 -5.79 -19.91
N VAL A 129 5.28 -5.50 -18.71
CA VAL A 129 4.52 -6.45 -17.89
C VAL A 129 3.05 -6.02 -17.77
N GLY A 130 2.18 -7.00 -17.55
CA GLY A 130 0.75 -6.79 -17.35
C GLY A 130 0.36 -6.56 -15.88
N GLU A 131 -0.75 -7.17 -15.48
CA GLU A 131 -1.23 -7.13 -14.10
C GLU A 131 -0.31 -7.92 -13.17
N PHE A 132 -0.31 -7.53 -11.88
CA PHE A 132 0.50 -8.20 -10.86
C PHE A 132 -0.16 -8.13 -9.48
N THR A 133 0.28 -9.01 -8.59
CA THR A 133 -0.03 -8.97 -7.17
C THR A 133 1.13 -9.52 -6.34
N ALA A 134 1.34 -8.98 -5.17
CA ALA A 134 2.38 -9.42 -4.24
C ALA A 134 1.78 -9.96 -2.93
N ALA A 135 2.47 -10.92 -2.32
CA ALA A 135 2.10 -11.49 -1.03
C ALA A 135 3.34 -11.93 -0.25
N PRO A 136 3.26 -12.02 1.09
CA PRO A 136 4.35 -12.56 1.89
C PRO A 136 4.53 -14.06 1.63
N VAL A 137 5.77 -14.50 1.77
CA VAL A 137 6.14 -15.92 1.84
C VAL A 137 6.48 -16.24 3.28
N TYR A 138 5.66 -17.05 3.93
CA TYR A 138 5.91 -17.44 5.31
C TYR A 138 7.02 -18.50 5.42
N PRO A 139 7.83 -18.46 6.49
CA PRO A 139 8.87 -19.45 6.69
C PRO A 139 8.26 -20.83 6.94
N GLU A 140 8.81 -21.86 6.31
CA GLU A 140 8.39 -23.25 6.47
C GLU A 140 9.60 -24.17 6.29
N GLY A 141 9.94 -24.98 7.32
CA GLY A 141 11.14 -25.78 7.30
C GLY A 141 12.41 -24.94 7.11
N GLU A 142 13.17 -25.23 6.06
CA GLU A 142 14.38 -24.45 5.68
C GLU A 142 14.06 -23.19 4.86
N ARG A 143 12.81 -23.03 4.43
CA ARG A 143 12.38 -21.86 3.65
C ARG A 143 12.29 -20.64 4.56
N ARG A 144 13.05 -19.60 4.23
CA ARG A 144 13.00 -18.33 4.94
C ARG A 144 11.78 -17.51 4.56
N ALA A 145 11.41 -16.57 5.44
CA ALA A 145 10.48 -15.48 5.12
C ALA A 145 10.88 -14.76 3.82
N GLY A 146 9.91 -14.24 3.07
CA GLY A 146 10.20 -13.57 1.82
C GLY A 146 8.98 -12.85 1.26
N LEU A 147 9.11 -12.36 0.05
CA LEU A 147 8.07 -11.73 -0.74
C LEU A 147 7.91 -12.50 -2.05
N GLU A 148 6.67 -12.76 -2.46
CA GLU A 148 6.37 -13.28 -3.80
C GLU A 148 5.63 -12.22 -4.60
N LEU A 149 6.05 -12.00 -5.85
CA LEU A 149 5.37 -11.20 -6.85
C LEU A 149 4.93 -12.11 -7.99
N ALA A 150 3.62 -12.25 -8.20
CA ALA A 150 3.03 -12.89 -9.37
C ALA A 150 2.73 -11.81 -10.42
N VAL A 151 3.29 -11.94 -11.63
CA VAL A 151 3.26 -10.89 -12.66
C VAL A 151 3.01 -11.49 -14.04
N GLU A 152 2.05 -10.91 -14.80
CA GLU A 152 1.72 -11.33 -16.16
C GLU A 152 2.72 -10.83 -17.21
N GLY A 153 2.97 -11.68 -18.19
CA GLY A 153 3.69 -11.31 -19.41
C GLY A 153 5.19 -11.11 -19.24
N LEU A 154 5.76 -11.51 -18.09
CA LEU A 154 7.21 -11.46 -17.86
C LEU A 154 7.87 -12.66 -18.58
N PRO A 155 8.76 -12.44 -19.56
CA PRO A 155 9.51 -13.51 -20.22
C PRO A 155 10.45 -14.24 -19.24
N ALA A 156 10.60 -15.54 -19.40
CA ALA A 156 11.42 -16.37 -18.50
C ALA A 156 12.88 -15.92 -18.42
N GLU A 157 13.44 -15.47 -19.54
CA GLU A 157 14.81 -14.96 -19.64
C GLU A 157 15.02 -13.62 -18.90
N ALA A 158 13.95 -12.86 -18.69
CA ALA A 158 14.02 -11.58 -18.01
C ALA A 158 13.83 -11.68 -16.48
N VAL A 159 13.37 -12.84 -15.96
CA VAL A 159 13.03 -13.01 -14.54
C VAL A 159 14.19 -12.64 -13.61
N GLY A 160 15.41 -13.06 -13.93
CA GLY A 160 16.58 -12.78 -13.08
C GLY A 160 16.89 -11.28 -12.98
N ALA A 161 16.95 -10.58 -14.11
CA ALA A 161 17.23 -9.15 -14.14
C ALA A 161 16.08 -8.36 -13.48
N PHE A 162 14.84 -8.78 -13.72
CA PHE A 162 13.66 -8.18 -13.10
C PHE A 162 13.68 -8.34 -11.57
N ALA A 163 13.99 -9.54 -11.06
CA ALA A 163 14.02 -9.83 -9.63
C ALA A 163 15.06 -8.96 -8.89
N VAL A 164 16.26 -8.85 -9.44
CA VAL A 164 17.31 -7.99 -8.88
C VAL A 164 16.87 -6.52 -8.83
N ALA A 165 16.37 -6.00 -9.93
CA ALA A 165 15.94 -4.60 -9.99
C ALA A 165 14.73 -4.32 -9.07
N PHE A 166 13.81 -5.26 -8.94
CA PHE A 166 12.66 -5.19 -8.03
C PHE A 166 13.11 -5.12 -6.57
N ASP A 167 13.99 -6.02 -6.13
CA ASP A 167 14.54 -6.04 -4.77
C ASP A 167 15.30 -4.75 -4.43
N GLU A 168 16.15 -4.30 -5.34
CA GLU A 168 16.91 -3.06 -5.16
C GLU A 168 16.02 -1.82 -5.11
N SER A 169 14.94 -1.79 -5.90
CA SER A 169 13.97 -0.69 -5.84
C SER A 169 13.23 -0.66 -4.50
N LEU A 170 12.79 -1.82 -3.99
CA LEU A 170 12.15 -1.91 -2.68
C LEU A 170 13.08 -1.47 -1.55
N LYS A 171 14.34 -1.88 -1.59
CA LYS A 171 15.36 -1.46 -0.62
C LYS A 171 15.54 0.05 -0.59
N ARG A 172 15.59 0.71 -1.76
CA ARG A 172 15.72 2.16 -1.81
C ARG A 172 14.51 2.91 -1.27
N GLN A 173 13.31 2.33 -1.37
CA GLN A 173 12.06 2.96 -0.97
C GLN A 173 11.68 2.71 0.49
N ASN A 174 12.21 1.63 1.11
CA ASN A 174 11.74 1.20 2.41
C ASN A 174 12.89 0.68 3.28
N VAL A 175 13.15 1.41 4.37
CA VAL A 175 14.26 1.11 5.31
C VAL A 175 14.01 -0.19 6.09
N ASP A 176 12.75 -0.47 6.46
CA ASP A 176 12.38 -1.69 7.20
C ASP A 176 12.63 -2.91 6.32
N TYR A 177 12.21 -2.84 5.04
CA TYR A 177 12.51 -3.89 4.06
C TYR A 177 14.03 -4.09 3.90
N THR A 178 14.79 -2.99 3.75
CA THR A 178 16.26 -3.06 3.66
C THR A 178 16.86 -3.78 4.85
N THR A 179 16.46 -3.41 6.07
CA THR A 179 16.92 -4.04 7.31
C THR A 179 16.62 -5.55 7.32
N LYS A 180 15.42 -5.97 6.89
CA LYS A 180 15.04 -7.39 6.84
C LYS A 180 15.78 -8.17 5.74
N ARG A 181 16.22 -7.48 4.68
CA ARG A 181 17.00 -8.07 3.58
C ARG A 181 18.50 -8.11 3.86
N THR A 182 19.00 -7.28 4.80
CA THR A 182 20.42 -7.19 5.13
C THR A 182 20.91 -8.47 5.81
N ASP A 183 22.11 -8.92 5.43
CA ASP A 183 22.85 -10.06 5.99
C ASP A 183 22.12 -11.41 5.92
N GLY A 184 21.02 -11.50 5.18
CA GLY A 184 20.26 -12.74 5.02
C GLY A 184 19.64 -13.28 6.33
N VAL A 185 19.53 -12.44 7.36
CA VAL A 185 19.03 -12.85 8.68
C VAL A 185 17.51 -12.90 8.73
N GLY A 186 16.84 -12.01 7.98
CA GLY A 186 15.37 -11.91 7.97
C GLY A 186 14.73 -12.53 6.72
N MET A 187 14.56 -11.73 5.67
CA MET A 187 13.86 -12.13 4.45
C MET A 187 14.82 -12.64 3.37
N ALA A 188 14.40 -13.69 2.66
CA ALA A 188 15.03 -14.14 1.43
C ALA A 188 14.79 -13.14 0.27
N GLU A 189 15.49 -13.35 -0.84
CA GLU A 189 15.24 -12.63 -2.09
C GLU A 189 13.78 -12.80 -2.55
N PRO A 190 13.20 -11.76 -3.18
CA PRO A 190 11.85 -11.86 -3.73
C PRO A 190 11.75 -13.03 -4.73
N THR A 191 10.69 -13.80 -4.61
CA THR A 191 10.33 -14.80 -5.62
C THR A 191 9.48 -14.12 -6.68
N ILE A 192 9.90 -14.16 -7.95
CA ILE A 192 9.11 -13.67 -9.06
C ILE A 192 8.45 -14.86 -9.75
N THR A 193 7.13 -14.86 -9.81
CA THR A 193 6.30 -15.90 -10.44
C THR A 193 5.71 -15.34 -11.75
N PRO A 194 6.31 -15.66 -12.91
CA PRO A 194 5.75 -15.27 -14.20
C PRO A 194 4.41 -15.96 -14.43
N LEU A 195 3.42 -15.19 -14.89
CA LEU A 195 2.10 -15.68 -15.23
C LEU A 195 1.83 -15.51 -16.73
N PRO A 196 1.13 -16.47 -17.37
CA PRO A 196 0.66 -16.31 -18.73
C PRO A 196 -0.26 -15.09 -18.87
N PRO A 197 -0.21 -14.37 -20.02
CA PRO A 197 -1.13 -13.28 -20.29
C PRO A 197 -2.60 -13.68 -20.11
N GLY A 198 -3.42 -12.77 -19.55
CA GLY A 198 -4.85 -12.98 -19.30
C GLY A 198 -5.17 -13.81 -18.06
N THR A 199 -4.20 -14.14 -17.22
CA THR A 199 -4.44 -14.89 -15.97
C THR A 199 -5.34 -14.13 -15.01
N PHE A 200 -5.08 -12.83 -14.78
CA PHE A 200 -5.93 -12.00 -13.91
C PHE A 200 -7.35 -11.82 -14.48
N HIS A 201 -7.48 -11.77 -15.80
CA HIS A 201 -8.78 -11.73 -16.45
C HIS A 201 -9.58 -13.01 -16.16
N ARG A 202 -8.99 -14.20 -16.37
CA ARG A 202 -9.61 -15.48 -16.04
C ARG A 202 -9.95 -15.61 -14.56
N TRP A 203 -9.09 -15.12 -13.69
CA TRP A 203 -9.34 -15.11 -12.25
C TRP A 203 -10.56 -14.23 -11.89
N LEU A 204 -10.67 -13.02 -12.46
CA LEU A 204 -11.85 -12.15 -12.25
C LEU A 204 -13.12 -12.78 -12.82
N GLU A 205 -13.06 -13.42 -13.99
CA GLU A 205 -14.16 -14.13 -14.63
C GLU A 205 -14.69 -15.27 -13.74
N SER A 206 -13.80 -16.09 -13.21
CA SER A 206 -14.16 -17.21 -12.31
C SER A 206 -14.90 -16.76 -11.05
N ARG A 207 -14.79 -15.48 -10.69
CA ARG A 207 -15.44 -14.84 -9.53
C ARG A 207 -16.71 -14.05 -9.89
N GLY A 208 -17.14 -14.08 -11.16
CA GLY A 208 -18.27 -13.28 -11.65
C GLY A 208 -18.02 -11.77 -11.56
N LYS A 209 -16.75 -11.33 -11.59
CA LYS A 209 -16.34 -9.93 -11.43
C LYS A 209 -15.80 -9.31 -12.72
N LEU A 210 -16.16 -9.87 -13.87
CA LEU A 210 -15.89 -9.24 -15.16
C LEU A 210 -16.87 -8.09 -15.38
N GLY A 211 -16.31 -6.94 -15.73
CA GLY A 211 -17.06 -5.71 -15.93
C GLY A 211 -17.13 -4.82 -14.68
N GLY A 212 -17.28 -3.52 -14.89
CA GLY A 212 -17.24 -2.53 -13.81
C GLY A 212 -15.82 -2.17 -13.34
N GLN A 213 -15.72 -1.61 -12.14
CA GLN A 213 -14.45 -1.11 -11.59
C GLN A 213 -13.70 -2.16 -10.74
N HIS A 214 -13.89 -3.46 -11.01
CA HIS A 214 -13.19 -4.49 -10.26
C HIS A 214 -11.73 -4.61 -10.72
N LYS A 215 -10.81 -4.36 -9.79
CA LYS A 215 -9.37 -4.53 -10.00
C LYS A 215 -8.83 -5.58 -9.04
N CYS A 216 -7.79 -6.30 -9.46
CA CYS A 216 -7.04 -7.14 -8.55
C CYS A 216 -6.22 -6.25 -7.59
N PRO A 217 -6.24 -6.50 -6.27
CA PRO A 217 -5.33 -5.82 -5.36
C PRO A 217 -3.87 -6.05 -5.74
N ARG A 218 -3.06 -4.99 -5.74
CA ARG A 218 -1.64 -5.04 -6.08
C ARG A 218 -0.79 -5.79 -5.05
N CYS A 219 -1.28 -5.86 -3.81
CA CYS A 219 -0.67 -6.69 -2.77
C CYS A 219 -1.70 -7.04 -1.69
N ALA A 220 -1.39 -8.05 -0.90
CA ALA A 220 -2.17 -8.48 0.25
C ALA A 220 -1.25 -9.02 1.34
N ASN A 221 -1.61 -8.82 2.62
CA ASN A 221 -0.85 -9.34 3.75
C ASN A 221 -1.06 -10.85 3.98
N GLY A 222 -2.02 -11.45 3.31
CA GLY A 222 -2.26 -12.90 3.26
C GLY A 222 -1.97 -13.48 1.88
N ARG A 223 -1.90 -14.81 1.79
CA ARG A 223 -1.56 -15.51 0.55
C ARG A 223 -2.76 -15.94 -0.31
N GLU A 224 -3.97 -15.85 0.22
CA GLU A 224 -5.18 -16.37 -0.44
C GLU A 224 -5.38 -15.80 -1.86
N LEU A 225 -5.08 -14.52 -2.04
CA LEU A 225 -5.21 -13.85 -3.33
C LEU A 225 -4.20 -14.39 -4.35
N ILE A 226 -2.91 -14.40 -4.00
CA ILE A 226 -1.86 -14.83 -4.92
C ILE A 226 -2.00 -16.31 -5.28
N GLU A 227 -2.44 -17.14 -4.34
CA GLU A 227 -2.69 -18.57 -4.56
C GLU A 227 -3.85 -18.80 -5.51
N GLN A 228 -4.94 -18.04 -5.40
CA GLN A 228 -6.05 -18.09 -6.35
C GLN A 228 -5.63 -17.66 -7.76
N VAL A 229 -4.81 -16.62 -7.87
CA VAL A 229 -4.28 -16.14 -9.15
C VAL A 229 -3.34 -17.19 -9.76
N ARG A 230 -2.45 -17.80 -8.97
CA ARG A 230 -1.59 -18.91 -9.42
C ARG A 230 -2.40 -20.12 -9.90
N ALA A 231 -3.46 -20.49 -9.16
CA ALA A 231 -4.37 -21.56 -9.57
C ALA A 231 -5.05 -21.25 -10.91
N ALA A 232 -5.45 -20.01 -11.16
CA ALA A 232 -6.01 -19.58 -12.44
C ALA A 232 -4.99 -19.62 -13.60
N ALA A 233 -3.70 -19.62 -13.28
CA ALA A 233 -2.60 -19.86 -14.23
C ALA A 233 -2.25 -21.35 -14.41
N GLY A 234 -2.89 -22.26 -13.66
CA GLY A 234 -2.53 -23.68 -13.63
C GLY A 234 -1.27 -24.01 -12.82
N LEU A 235 -0.78 -23.08 -12.01
CA LEU A 235 0.35 -23.27 -11.11
C LEU A 235 -0.15 -23.77 -9.74
N ARG A 236 0.48 -24.81 -9.22
CA ARG A 236 0.21 -25.36 -7.88
C ARG A 236 1.20 -24.80 -6.85
#